data_625379bb4270aac25a422d1ff6fef4ed
#
_entry.id   625379bb4270aac25a422d1ff6fef4ed
#
_cell.length_a   1.000
_cell.length_b   1.000
_cell.length_c   1.000
_cell.angle_alpha   90.00
_cell.angle_beta   90.00
_cell.angle_gamma   90.00
#
_symmetry.space_group_name_H-M   'P 1'
#
loop_
_entity.id
_entity.type
_entity.pdbx_description
1 polymer ?
#
loop_
_entity_poly.entity_id
_entity_poly.type
_entity_poly.pdbx_seq_one_letter_code
_entity_poly.pdbx_strand_id
1 'polypeptide(L)'
;MRTQPDQRISLGCVVIAWLRYGSVLALVAAFGGGCRQPGPIPTLPDQTAPAADMVAQAEQIIRDGLTDQNPQIRVNAIEVVAVTKKVKLMPKVQRMLRDQLVPVRFAAALAVGDLQYSLAKADAAKLLNDPDENVRVAAAYAAYRLGSTESFELLRKALADKNQTVRANAVFVLGKTGDQRALSLLYIALTMRDSDDKVRYQAVDSIARLGDEHIFEKIWTMLISVYADVRVTGIQAMGNLGTSRARDSLLNMLDDDVPEVRLAAAEQLGKLGDKSGQNVVLDVFRKNFTAGMSIEARERIDVFTALAIGQICTDRVRKFLPQLLRNRSKRVRLAAAKAVFQCINQKRLRRTYSYAG
;
A
#
# COMPACT_ATOMS: atom_id res chain seq x y z
N MET A 1 12.50 34.59 21.93
CA MET A 1 12.15 33.27 22.50
C MET A 1 10.67 33.01 22.25
N ARG A 2 10.35 32.27 21.22
CA ARG A 2 8.98 31.71 20.98
C ARG A 2 9.12 30.22 20.97
N THR A 3 8.57 29.57 21.97
CA THR A 3 8.47 28.15 22.16
C THR A 3 7.54 27.56 21.07
N GLN A 4 8.05 26.64 20.26
CA GLN A 4 7.22 25.83 19.36
C GLN A 4 6.38 24.85 20.19
N PRO A 5 5.11 24.61 19.83
CA PRO A 5 4.30 23.59 20.48
C PRO A 5 4.72 22.19 20.03
N ASP A 6 4.90 21.34 21.01
CA ASP A 6 5.17 19.91 20.92
C ASP A 6 4.02 19.19 20.18
N GLN A 7 4.20 18.85 18.90
CA GLN A 7 3.24 18.08 18.13
C GLN A 7 3.43 16.58 18.43
N ARG A 8 2.87 16.12 19.52
CA ARG A 8 2.63 14.69 19.75
C ARG A 8 1.59 14.21 18.75
N ILE A 9 2.04 13.52 17.72
CA ILE A 9 1.20 12.91 16.70
C ILE A 9 0.43 11.75 17.35
N SER A 10 -0.90 11.89 17.45
CA SER A 10 -1.82 10.86 17.91
C SER A 10 -1.73 9.63 16.99
N LEU A 11 -1.48 8.47 17.59
CA LEU A 11 -1.34 7.15 16.94
C LEU A 11 -2.55 6.71 16.08
N GLY A 12 -3.66 7.43 16.10
CA GLY A 12 -4.90 7.01 15.45
C GLY A 12 -5.01 7.21 13.93
N CYS A 13 -4.12 8.03 13.33
CA CYS A 13 -4.28 8.47 11.93
C CYS A 13 -3.53 7.66 10.88
N VAL A 14 -2.82 6.61 11.28
CA VAL A 14 -1.72 6.05 10.50
C VAL A 14 -2.10 4.80 9.72
N VAL A 15 -3.30 4.24 9.92
CA VAL A 15 -3.66 2.91 9.42
C VAL A 15 -3.68 2.83 7.89
N ILE A 16 -4.09 3.89 7.18
CA ILE A 16 -4.25 3.81 5.72
C ILE A 16 -2.94 4.08 4.97
N ALA A 17 -2.15 5.08 5.38
CA ALA A 17 -0.84 5.35 4.80
C ALA A 17 0.21 4.33 5.26
N TRP A 18 0.08 3.80 6.49
CA TRP A 18 0.94 2.77 7.06
C TRP A 18 0.73 1.38 6.45
N LEU A 19 -0.45 1.07 5.95
CA LEU A 19 -0.73 -0.17 5.23
C LEU A 19 0.09 -0.29 3.94
N ARG A 20 0.50 0.83 3.33
CA ARG A 20 1.27 0.82 2.09
C ARG A 20 2.76 1.17 2.27
N TYR A 21 3.11 2.13 3.15
CA TYR A 21 4.46 2.71 3.18
C TYR A 21 4.89 3.15 4.57
N GLY A 22 4.95 2.36 5.59
CA GLY A 22 5.33 2.72 6.96
C GLY A 22 6.05 4.08 7.08
N SER A 23 5.48 5.02 7.84
CA SER A 23 5.92 6.39 8.19
C SER A 23 7.17 6.93 7.51
N VAL A 24 6.99 7.88 6.64
CA VAL A 24 8.02 8.86 6.28
C VAL A 24 7.86 10.06 7.24
N LEU A 25 8.28 9.89 8.48
CA LEU A 25 8.44 10.99 9.43
C LEU A 25 9.54 10.61 10.40
N ALA A 26 10.72 11.16 10.18
CA ALA A 26 11.60 11.72 11.19
C ALA A 26 13.02 12.01 10.69
N LEU A 27 13.41 13.23 10.93
CA LEU A 27 14.75 13.71 11.19
C LEU A 27 15.73 13.89 10.02
N VAL A 28 15.73 15.11 9.52
CA VAL A 28 16.95 15.77 9.08
C VAL A 28 17.79 16.02 10.34
N ALA A 29 18.90 15.32 10.49
CA ALA A 29 19.95 15.63 11.45
C ALA A 29 21.32 15.28 10.86
N ALA A 30 22.08 16.36 10.65
CA ALA A 30 23.54 16.52 10.74
C ALA A 30 24.45 15.56 9.95
N PHE A 31 25.06 16.13 8.93
CA PHE A 31 26.28 15.68 8.28
C PHE A 31 27.46 15.67 9.26
N GLY A 32 28.06 14.49 9.43
CA GLY A 32 29.40 14.31 9.97
C GLY A 32 30.17 13.41 9.01
N GLY A 33 31.11 13.97 8.26
CA GLY A 33 31.88 13.26 7.28
C GLY A 33 32.89 12.28 7.90
N GLY A 34 32.97 11.08 7.33
CA GLY A 34 34.02 10.10 7.56
C GLY A 34 34.15 9.23 6.33
N CYS A 35 35.20 9.45 5.52
CA CYS A 35 35.54 8.58 4.42
C CYS A 35 35.91 7.20 4.95
N ARG A 36 35.07 6.19 4.70
CA ARG A 36 35.44 4.76 4.81
C ARG A 36 35.52 4.16 3.43
N GLN A 37 36.67 3.50 3.16
CA GLN A 37 36.90 2.75 1.92
C GLN A 37 35.82 1.68 1.69
N PRO A 38 35.42 1.44 0.43
CA PRO A 38 34.45 0.39 0.11
C PRO A 38 35.08 -0.98 0.39
N GLY A 39 34.43 -1.76 1.23
CA GLY A 39 34.73 -3.17 1.43
C GLY A 39 34.41 -4.02 0.18
N PRO A 40 34.93 -5.25 0.09
CA PRO A 40 34.76 -6.09 -1.08
C PRO A 40 33.29 -6.33 -1.40
N ILE A 41 32.96 -6.26 -2.69
CA ILE A 41 31.63 -6.51 -3.24
C ILE A 41 31.22 -7.93 -2.85
N PRO A 42 30.10 -8.15 -2.13
CA PRO A 42 29.64 -9.50 -1.84
C PRO A 42 29.33 -10.21 -3.16
N THR A 43 29.99 -11.32 -3.42
CA THR A 43 29.63 -12.24 -4.51
C THR A 43 28.18 -12.68 -4.33
N LEU A 44 27.37 -12.48 -5.37
CA LEU A 44 25.98 -12.91 -5.42
C LEU A 44 25.90 -14.42 -5.19
N PRO A 45 25.17 -14.90 -4.16
CA PRO A 45 24.99 -16.34 -3.97
C PRO A 45 24.22 -16.93 -5.14
N ASP A 46 24.54 -18.16 -5.50
CA ASP A 46 23.90 -18.96 -6.54
C ASP A 46 22.37 -18.94 -6.41
N GLN A 47 21.68 -18.35 -7.44
CA GLN A 47 20.29 -17.87 -7.31
C GLN A 47 19.27 -18.82 -7.95
N THR A 48 19.53 -20.10 -8.04
CA THR A 48 18.63 -21.08 -8.63
C THR A 48 17.80 -21.85 -7.57
N ALA A 49 17.12 -21.12 -6.68
CA ALA A 49 16.05 -21.78 -5.94
C ALA A 49 14.89 -22.12 -6.90
N PRO A 50 14.39 -23.38 -6.93
CA PRO A 50 13.27 -23.75 -7.77
C PRO A 50 12.08 -22.82 -7.52
N ALA A 51 11.35 -22.44 -8.55
CA ALA A 51 10.21 -21.53 -8.44
C ALA A 51 9.14 -22.02 -7.42
N ALA A 52 9.01 -23.34 -7.27
CA ALA A 52 8.13 -23.97 -6.28
C ALA A 52 8.55 -23.68 -4.83
N ASP A 53 9.85 -23.70 -4.55
CA ASP A 53 10.39 -23.40 -3.21
C ASP A 53 10.15 -21.93 -2.82
N MET A 54 10.34 -21.00 -3.76
CA MET A 54 10.07 -19.58 -3.54
C MET A 54 8.58 -19.32 -3.23
N VAL A 55 7.67 -20.06 -3.87
CA VAL A 55 6.22 -19.95 -3.61
C VAL A 55 5.88 -20.48 -2.21
N ALA A 56 6.43 -21.63 -1.84
CA ALA A 56 6.22 -22.20 -0.51
C ALA A 56 6.76 -21.27 0.58
N GLN A 57 7.96 -20.72 0.41
CA GLN A 57 8.56 -19.74 1.32
C GLN A 57 7.69 -18.48 1.44
N ALA A 58 7.22 -17.93 0.31
CA ALA A 58 6.35 -16.76 0.31
C ALA A 58 5.02 -17.03 1.06
N GLU A 59 4.42 -18.21 0.87
CA GLU A 59 3.19 -18.58 1.58
C GLU A 59 3.46 -18.75 3.09
N GLN A 60 4.58 -19.33 3.48
CA GLN A 60 4.95 -19.45 4.89
C GLN A 60 5.14 -18.08 5.55
N ILE A 61 5.83 -17.15 4.88
CA ILE A 61 6.01 -15.77 5.37
C ILE A 61 4.66 -15.10 5.64
N ILE A 62 3.66 -15.28 4.77
CA ILE A 62 2.32 -14.72 4.98
C ILE A 62 1.65 -15.39 6.18
N ARG A 63 1.74 -16.73 6.30
CA ARG A 63 1.15 -17.48 7.43
C ARG A 63 1.72 -17.03 8.77
N ASP A 64 3.05 -16.86 8.85
CA ASP A 64 3.74 -16.40 10.04
C ASP A 64 3.39 -14.94 10.36
N GLY A 65 3.30 -14.09 9.33
CA GLY A 65 2.89 -12.71 9.47
C GLY A 65 1.47 -12.56 10.05
N LEU A 66 0.54 -13.46 9.69
CA LEU A 66 -0.82 -13.46 10.25
C LEU A 66 -0.89 -13.79 11.74
N THR A 67 0.16 -14.38 12.33
CA THR A 67 0.20 -14.76 13.74
C THR A 67 1.30 -14.03 14.51
N ASP A 68 1.90 -13.01 13.89
CA ASP A 68 3.00 -12.25 14.48
C ASP A 68 2.56 -11.48 15.73
N GLN A 69 3.44 -11.37 16.72
CA GLN A 69 3.17 -10.56 17.92
C GLN A 69 3.01 -9.08 17.60
N ASN A 70 3.76 -8.57 16.60
CA ASN A 70 3.67 -7.19 16.17
C ASN A 70 2.38 -6.97 15.33
N PRO A 71 1.45 -6.12 15.79
CA PRO A 71 0.18 -5.89 15.10
C PRO A 71 0.37 -5.32 13.70
N GLN A 72 1.40 -4.52 13.47
CA GLN A 72 1.68 -3.97 12.14
C GLN A 72 2.04 -5.08 11.14
N ILE A 73 2.77 -6.11 11.58
CA ILE A 73 3.08 -7.26 10.73
C ILE A 73 1.80 -8.06 10.43
N ARG A 74 0.89 -8.23 11.42
CA ARG A 74 -0.42 -8.87 11.16
C ARG A 74 -1.24 -8.09 10.14
N VAL A 75 -1.32 -6.76 10.28
CA VAL A 75 -2.01 -5.87 9.33
C VAL A 75 -1.44 -6.01 7.91
N ASN A 76 -0.11 -5.96 7.76
CA ASN A 76 0.56 -6.12 6.47
C ASN A 76 0.28 -7.51 5.86
N ALA A 77 0.29 -8.57 6.69
CA ALA A 77 -0.02 -9.92 6.21
C ALA A 77 -1.48 -10.06 5.74
N ILE A 78 -2.44 -9.45 6.44
CA ILE A 78 -3.85 -9.38 6.04
C ILE A 78 -3.98 -8.69 4.67
N GLU A 79 -3.29 -7.55 4.48
CA GLU A 79 -3.28 -6.85 3.19
C GLU A 79 -2.74 -7.75 2.07
N VAL A 80 -1.62 -8.46 2.33
CA VAL A 80 -1.05 -9.37 1.34
C VAL A 80 -2.05 -10.47 0.97
N VAL A 81 -2.78 -11.05 1.95
CA VAL A 81 -3.85 -12.03 1.68
C VAL A 81 -4.91 -11.43 0.76
N ALA A 82 -5.40 -10.22 1.05
CA ALA A 82 -6.44 -9.56 0.26
C ALA A 82 -5.97 -9.26 -1.17
N VAL A 83 -4.82 -8.60 -1.32
CA VAL A 83 -4.29 -8.18 -2.63
C VAL A 83 -3.89 -9.37 -3.52
N THR A 84 -3.35 -10.44 -2.91
CA THR A 84 -2.94 -11.64 -3.66
C THR A 84 -4.07 -12.68 -3.82
N LYS A 85 -5.27 -12.36 -3.32
CA LYS A 85 -6.48 -13.20 -3.37
C LYS A 85 -6.25 -14.59 -2.77
N LYS A 86 -5.52 -14.68 -1.66
CA LYS A 86 -5.25 -15.95 -0.96
C LYS A 86 -6.45 -16.37 -0.10
N VAL A 87 -7.57 -16.69 -0.74
CA VAL A 87 -8.86 -17.04 -0.09
C VAL A 87 -8.69 -18.20 0.92
N LYS A 88 -7.78 -19.15 0.68
CA LYS A 88 -7.47 -20.24 1.62
C LYS A 88 -6.97 -19.76 2.99
N LEU A 89 -6.45 -18.53 3.10
CA LEU A 89 -6.00 -17.93 4.35
C LEU A 89 -7.08 -17.09 5.04
N MET A 90 -8.22 -16.84 4.39
CA MET A 90 -9.32 -16.04 4.94
C MET A 90 -9.91 -16.57 6.26
N PRO A 91 -9.97 -17.89 6.55
CA PRO A 91 -10.38 -18.34 7.88
C PRO A 91 -9.48 -17.85 9.02
N LYS A 92 -8.17 -17.62 8.76
CA LYS A 92 -7.28 -16.98 9.74
C LYS A 92 -7.59 -15.49 9.87
N VAL A 93 -7.81 -14.78 8.75
CA VAL A 93 -8.19 -13.35 8.73
C VAL A 93 -9.54 -13.15 9.42
N GLN A 94 -10.51 -14.03 9.22
CA GLN A 94 -11.82 -13.95 9.89
C GLN A 94 -11.68 -13.95 11.41
N ARG A 95 -10.79 -14.77 11.99
CA ARG A 95 -10.54 -14.74 13.43
C ARG A 95 -10.03 -13.39 13.92
N MET A 96 -9.30 -12.66 13.07
CA MET A 96 -8.75 -11.33 13.39
C MET A 96 -9.80 -10.21 13.41
N LEU A 97 -11.04 -10.47 12.98
CA LEU A 97 -12.17 -9.58 13.25
C LEU A 97 -12.41 -9.39 14.76
N ARG A 98 -11.86 -10.28 15.59
CA ARG A 98 -11.95 -10.22 17.07
C ARG A 98 -10.60 -9.92 17.73
N ASP A 99 -9.60 -9.42 16.96
CA ASP A 99 -8.30 -9.05 17.52
C ASP A 99 -8.45 -7.93 18.56
N GLN A 100 -7.63 -7.96 19.60
CA GLN A 100 -7.67 -6.94 20.66
C GLN A 100 -7.35 -5.53 20.11
N LEU A 101 -6.53 -5.44 19.06
CA LEU A 101 -6.03 -4.19 18.52
C LEU A 101 -6.87 -3.70 17.33
N VAL A 102 -7.32 -2.46 17.44
CA VAL A 102 -8.14 -1.75 16.44
C VAL A 102 -7.58 -1.87 15.01
N PRO A 103 -6.28 -1.60 14.74
CA PRO A 103 -5.75 -1.68 13.38
C PRO A 103 -5.91 -3.06 12.74
N VAL A 104 -5.83 -4.13 13.53
CA VAL A 104 -5.95 -5.49 13.03
C VAL A 104 -7.41 -5.82 12.70
N ARG A 105 -8.37 -5.46 13.58
CA ARG A 105 -9.81 -5.61 13.28
C ARG A 105 -10.22 -4.83 12.04
N PHE A 106 -9.75 -3.58 11.92
CA PHE A 106 -9.95 -2.73 10.75
C PHE A 106 -9.47 -3.39 9.46
N ALA A 107 -8.21 -3.85 9.42
CA ALA A 107 -7.63 -4.50 8.26
C ALA A 107 -8.36 -5.82 7.90
N ALA A 108 -8.76 -6.60 8.91
CA ALA A 108 -9.51 -7.83 8.70
C ALA A 108 -10.89 -7.56 8.07
N ALA A 109 -11.61 -6.53 8.54
CA ALA A 109 -12.88 -6.13 7.96
C ALA A 109 -12.72 -5.66 6.51
N LEU A 110 -11.68 -4.85 6.21
CA LEU A 110 -11.37 -4.47 4.83
C LEU A 110 -11.12 -5.68 3.93
N ALA A 111 -10.33 -6.65 4.39
CA ALA A 111 -10.02 -7.86 3.61
C ALA A 111 -11.27 -8.71 3.33
N VAL A 112 -12.20 -8.77 4.28
CA VAL A 112 -13.51 -9.42 4.08
C VAL A 112 -14.29 -8.75 2.96
N GLY A 113 -14.36 -7.42 2.94
CA GLY A 113 -15.00 -6.65 1.88
C GLY A 113 -14.28 -6.76 0.53
N ASP A 114 -12.93 -6.66 0.53
CA ASP A 114 -12.12 -6.74 -0.69
C ASP A 114 -12.29 -8.07 -1.42
N LEU A 115 -12.35 -9.17 -0.68
CA LEU A 115 -12.51 -10.51 -1.22
C LEU A 115 -13.96 -10.97 -1.29
N GLN A 116 -14.91 -10.16 -0.86
CA GLN A 116 -16.34 -10.51 -0.74
C GLN A 116 -16.52 -11.88 -0.05
N TYR A 117 -15.76 -12.08 1.05
CA TYR A 117 -15.70 -13.36 1.75
C TYR A 117 -16.97 -13.59 2.57
N SER A 118 -17.98 -14.20 1.95
CA SER A 118 -19.33 -14.38 2.48
C SER A 118 -19.39 -15.19 3.79
N LEU A 119 -18.45 -16.13 4.00
CA LEU A 119 -18.39 -16.92 5.23
C LEU A 119 -18.13 -16.07 6.50
N ALA A 120 -17.54 -14.87 6.33
CA ALA A 120 -17.33 -13.94 7.42
C ALA A 120 -18.47 -12.91 7.57
N LYS A 121 -19.56 -12.98 6.79
CA LYS A 121 -20.64 -11.97 6.79
C LYS A 121 -21.20 -11.68 8.19
N ALA A 122 -21.53 -12.72 8.93
CA ALA A 122 -22.08 -12.57 10.28
C ALA A 122 -21.08 -11.98 11.28
N ASP A 123 -19.79 -12.35 11.18
CA ASP A 123 -18.75 -11.80 12.06
C ASP A 123 -18.42 -10.36 11.70
N ALA A 124 -18.37 -10.00 10.42
CA ALA A 124 -18.17 -8.63 9.96
C ALA A 124 -19.35 -7.73 10.37
N ALA A 125 -20.60 -8.22 10.31
CA ALA A 125 -21.78 -7.48 10.73
C ALA A 125 -21.74 -7.09 12.23
N LYS A 126 -21.16 -7.93 13.09
CA LYS A 126 -20.98 -7.61 14.53
C LYS A 126 -20.10 -6.37 14.72
N LEU A 127 -19.12 -6.14 13.83
CA LEU A 127 -18.24 -4.98 13.91
C LEU A 127 -18.92 -3.66 13.53
N LEU A 128 -20.15 -3.66 13.02
CA LEU A 128 -20.95 -2.42 12.90
C LEU A 128 -21.22 -1.78 14.24
N ASN A 129 -21.13 -2.54 15.33
CA ASN A 129 -21.27 -2.07 16.71
C ASN A 129 -19.93 -2.10 17.49
N ASP A 130 -18.79 -2.13 16.78
CA ASP A 130 -17.46 -2.06 17.42
C ASP A 130 -17.33 -0.77 18.23
N PRO A 131 -16.68 -0.79 19.41
CA PRO A 131 -16.45 0.43 20.19
C PRO A 131 -15.65 1.48 19.42
N ASP A 132 -14.77 1.08 18.51
CA ASP A 132 -13.96 2.00 17.71
C ASP A 132 -14.66 2.38 16.39
N GLU A 133 -14.78 3.68 16.14
CA GLU A 133 -15.46 4.24 14.97
C GLU A 133 -14.80 3.86 13.64
N ASN A 134 -13.47 3.74 13.62
CA ASN A 134 -12.76 3.33 12.40
C ASN A 134 -13.10 1.89 12.04
N VAL A 135 -13.21 1.00 13.04
CA VAL A 135 -13.62 -0.39 12.81
C VAL A 135 -15.06 -0.45 12.28
N ARG A 136 -15.97 0.40 12.82
CA ARG A 136 -17.34 0.49 12.28
C ARG A 136 -17.37 0.91 10.80
N VAL A 137 -16.49 1.84 10.39
CA VAL A 137 -16.36 2.26 8.98
C VAL A 137 -15.89 1.08 8.11
N ALA A 138 -14.87 0.33 8.53
CA ALA A 138 -14.40 -0.85 7.80
C ALA A 138 -15.47 -1.95 7.73
N ALA A 139 -16.24 -2.14 8.80
CA ALA A 139 -17.37 -3.07 8.86
C ALA A 139 -18.50 -2.66 7.90
N ALA A 140 -18.85 -1.37 7.84
CA ALA A 140 -19.83 -0.85 6.89
C ALA A 140 -19.39 -1.08 5.44
N TYR A 141 -18.09 -0.88 5.13
CA TYR A 141 -17.51 -1.25 3.83
C TYR A 141 -17.66 -2.76 3.55
N ALA A 142 -17.30 -3.62 4.50
CA ALA A 142 -17.42 -5.07 4.33
C ALA A 142 -18.89 -5.49 4.10
N ALA A 143 -19.81 -4.95 4.89
CA ALA A 143 -21.24 -5.21 4.76
C ALA A 143 -21.77 -4.76 3.38
N TYR A 144 -21.38 -3.55 2.93
CA TYR A 144 -21.73 -3.04 1.61
C TYR A 144 -21.24 -4.00 0.50
N ARG A 145 -19.97 -4.40 0.55
CA ARG A 145 -19.37 -5.33 -0.42
C ARG A 145 -20.00 -6.73 -0.38
N LEU A 146 -20.63 -7.10 0.73
CA LEU A 146 -21.38 -8.35 0.92
C LEU A 146 -22.88 -8.23 0.64
N GLY A 147 -23.31 -7.10 0.04
CA GLY A 147 -24.65 -6.89 -0.50
C GLY A 147 -25.61 -6.09 0.39
N SER A 148 -25.15 -5.51 1.53
CA SER A 148 -25.95 -4.63 2.36
C SER A 148 -25.88 -3.19 1.82
N THR A 149 -26.78 -2.84 0.91
CA THR A 149 -26.76 -1.52 0.24
C THR A 149 -27.01 -0.35 1.19
N GLU A 150 -27.77 -0.56 2.27
CA GLU A 150 -28.00 0.40 3.34
C GLU A 150 -26.73 0.80 4.09
N SER A 151 -25.69 -0.05 4.06
CA SER A 151 -24.40 0.25 4.68
C SER A 151 -23.65 1.40 4.00
N PHE A 152 -24.01 1.77 2.75
CA PHE A 152 -23.49 2.96 2.10
C PHE A 152 -23.84 4.24 2.88
N GLU A 153 -25.02 4.30 3.47
CA GLU A 153 -25.45 5.43 4.29
C GLU A 153 -24.60 5.58 5.56
N LEU A 154 -24.14 4.47 6.15
CA LEU A 154 -23.20 4.53 7.28
C LEU A 154 -21.87 5.15 6.86
N LEU A 155 -21.36 4.82 5.66
CA LEU A 155 -20.14 5.43 5.10
C LEU A 155 -20.34 6.92 4.83
N ARG A 156 -21.50 7.32 4.29
CA ARG A 156 -21.85 8.72 4.06
C ARG A 156 -21.87 9.52 5.38
N LYS A 157 -22.47 8.98 6.43
CA LYS A 157 -22.51 9.63 7.74
C LYS A 157 -21.12 9.81 8.35
N ALA A 158 -20.23 8.85 8.17
CA ALA A 158 -18.85 8.90 8.67
C ALA A 158 -18.00 10.03 8.03
N LEU A 159 -18.40 10.57 6.88
CA LEU A 159 -17.75 11.75 6.30
C LEU A 159 -17.94 13.04 7.11
N ALA A 160 -18.97 13.11 7.93
CA ALA A 160 -19.26 14.24 8.80
C ALA A 160 -18.76 14.02 10.25
N ASP A 161 -17.98 12.97 10.50
CA ASP A 161 -17.44 12.70 11.82
C ASP A 161 -16.48 13.82 12.27
N LYS A 162 -16.51 14.14 13.57
CA LYS A 162 -15.57 15.12 14.16
C LYS A 162 -14.10 14.68 14.09
N ASN A 163 -13.87 13.38 14.06
CA ASN A 163 -12.54 12.79 14.01
C ASN A 163 -12.04 12.69 12.55
N GLN A 164 -10.97 13.43 12.23
CA GLN A 164 -10.35 13.46 10.90
C GLN A 164 -9.94 12.06 10.42
N THR A 165 -9.55 11.17 11.33
CA THR A 165 -9.18 9.79 10.98
C THR A 165 -10.38 8.99 10.50
N VAL A 166 -11.51 9.13 11.17
CA VAL A 166 -12.77 8.48 10.76
C VAL A 166 -13.20 9.00 9.41
N ARG A 167 -13.12 10.34 9.17
CA ARG A 167 -13.40 10.93 7.86
C ARG A 167 -12.48 10.39 6.77
N ALA A 168 -11.17 10.36 7.02
CA ALA A 168 -10.19 9.83 6.05
C ALA A 168 -10.45 8.35 5.73
N ASN A 169 -10.80 7.54 6.73
CA ASN A 169 -11.15 6.15 6.54
C ASN A 169 -12.45 5.98 5.75
N ALA A 170 -13.47 6.81 6.01
CA ALA A 170 -14.72 6.81 5.25
C ALA A 170 -14.47 7.18 3.77
N VAL A 171 -13.68 8.22 3.51
CA VAL A 171 -13.23 8.63 2.17
C VAL A 171 -12.51 7.48 1.47
N PHE A 172 -11.58 6.82 2.14
CA PHE A 172 -10.83 5.68 1.60
C PHE A 172 -11.73 4.53 1.18
N VAL A 173 -12.64 4.10 2.05
CA VAL A 173 -13.49 2.95 1.75
C VAL A 173 -14.56 3.29 0.72
N LEU A 174 -15.06 4.53 0.66
CA LEU A 174 -15.95 4.99 -0.40
C LEU A 174 -15.29 4.86 -1.77
N GLY A 175 -14.03 5.28 -1.91
CA GLY A 175 -13.27 5.06 -3.15
C GLY A 175 -13.06 3.58 -3.50
N LYS A 176 -13.03 2.69 -2.47
CA LYS A 176 -12.91 1.23 -2.67
C LYS A 176 -14.23 0.54 -3.03
N THR A 177 -15.37 1.17 -2.81
CA THR A 177 -16.66 0.58 -3.19
C THR A 177 -16.78 0.34 -4.69
N GLY A 178 -16.17 1.19 -5.51
CA GLY A 178 -16.37 1.26 -6.95
C GLY A 178 -17.69 1.92 -7.36
N ASP A 179 -18.43 2.47 -6.41
CA ASP A 179 -19.74 3.08 -6.63
C ASP A 179 -19.58 4.55 -7.03
N GLN A 180 -20.04 4.90 -8.23
CA GLN A 180 -19.96 6.26 -8.76
C GLN A 180 -20.75 7.29 -7.93
N ARG A 181 -21.75 6.85 -7.15
CA ARG A 181 -22.47 7.73 -6.21
C ARG A 181 -21.56 8.33 -5.14
N ALA A 182 -20.41 7.71 -4.88
CA ALA A 182 -19.43 8.24 -3.94
C ALA A 182 -18.72 9.51 -4.45
N LEU A 183 -18.65 9.77 -5.77
CA LEU A 183 -17.90 10.90 -6.32
C LEU A 183 -18.29 12.25 -5.72
N SER A 184 -19.59 12.56 -5.67
CA SER A 184 -20.06 13.83 -5.09
C SER A 184 -19.67 13.96 -3.61
N LEU A 185 -19.73 12.87 -2.85
CA LEU A 185 -19.34 12.83 -1.45
C LEU A 185 -17.83 13.04 -1.27
N LEU A 186 -17.02 12.46 -2.15
CA LEU A 186 -15.57 12.61 -2.13
C LEU A 186 -15.13 14.03 -2.48
N TYR A 187 -15.80 14.69 -3.44
CA TYR A 187 -15.57 16.11 -3.75
C TYR A 187 -15.96 17.03 -2.57
N ILE A 188 -17.05 16.72 -1.88
CA ILE A 188 -17.41 17.42 -0.65
C ILE A 188 -16.28 17.28 0.39
N ALA A 189 -15.81 16.05 0.66
CA ALA A 189 -14.73 15.81 1.60
C ALA A 189 -13.42 16.52 1.20
N LEU A 190 -13.12 16.61 -0.09
CA LEU A 190 -11.96 17.31 -0.63
C LEU A 190 -12.01 18.82 -0.37
N THR A 191 -13.21 19.43 -0.43
CA THR A 191 -13.41 20.89 -0.40
C THR A 191 -13.89 21.42 0.95
N MET A 192 -14.29 20.57 1.89
CA MET A 192 -14.70 20.97 3.25
C MET A 192 -13.60 21.78 3.94
N ARG A 193 -13.98 22.92 4.54
CA ARG A 193 -13.02 23.84 5.20
C ARG A 193 -12.27 23.19 6.35
N ASP A 194 -12.93 22.34 7.10
CA ASP A 194 -12.39 21.66 8.28
C ASP A 194 -11.73 20.30 7.97
N SER A 195 -11.63 19.91 6.70
CA SER A 195 -10.85 18.73 6.31
C SER A 195 -9.35 19.01 6.44
N ASP A 196 -8.64 18.14 7.14
CA ASP A 196 -7.18 18.15 7.14
C ASP A 196 -6.58 17.63 5.83
N ASP A 197 -5.27 17.76 5.67
CA ASP A 197 -4.58 17.32 4.45
C ASP A 197 -4.70 15.82 4.20
N LYS A 198 -4.83 15.00 5.27
CA LYS A 198 -5.00 13.55 5.12
C LYS A 198 -6.34 13.21 4.48
N VAL A 199 -7.42 13.87 4.92
CA VAL A 199 -8.75 13.70 4.32
C VAL A 199 -8.70 14.14 2.85
N ARG A 200 -8.07 15.28 2.56
CA ARG A 200 -7.96 15.82 1.20
C ARG A 200 -7.15 14.91 0.28
N TYR A 201 -5.96 14.47 0.69
CA TYR A 201 -5.14 13.57 -0.13
C TYR A 201 -5.81 12.22 -0.34
N GLN A 202 -6.51 11.72 0.69
CA GLN A 202 -7.28 10.50 0.55
C GLN A 202 -8.48 10.67 -0.39
N ALA A 203 -9.12 11.84 -0.42
CA ALA A 203 -10.19 12.14 -1.36
C ALA A 203 -9.68 12.16 -2.81
N VAL A 204 -8.51 12.79 -3.04
CA VAL A 204 -7.84 12.77 -4.36
C VAL A 204 -7.59 11.34 -4.83
N ASP A 205 -6.99 10.48 -3.99
CA ASP A 205 -6.73 9.07 -4.33
C ASP A 205 -8.03 8.30 -4.60
N SER A 206 -9.08 8.56 -3.81
CA SER A 206 -10.36 7.86 -3.93
C SER A 206 -11.14 8.29 -5.19
N ILE A 207 -11.11 9.57 -5.56
CA ILE A 207 -11.70 10.09 -6.80
C ILE A 207 -10.95 9.50 -8.01
N ALA A 208 -9.63 9.50 -7.98
CA ALA A 208 -8.80 8.89 -9.02
C ALA A 208 -9.10 7.38 -9.18
N ARG A 209 -9.31 6.67 -8.08
CA ARG A 209 -9.67 5.25 -8.07
C ARG A 209 -11.03 4.97 -8.71
N LEU A 210 -11.97 5.91 -8.64
CA LEU A 210 -13.26 5.83 -9.32
C LEU A 210 -13.17 6.24 -10.79
N GLY A 211 -12.00 6.68 -11.28
CA GLY A 211 -11.73 6.97 -12.67
C GLY A 211 -12.17 8.35 -13.12
N ASP A 212 -12.42 9.28 -12.22
CA ASP A 212 -12.78 10.65 -12.60
C ASP A 212 -11.54 11.46 -12.98
N GLU A 213 -11.40 11.76 -14.27
CA GLU A 213 -10.24 12.46 -14.83
C GLU A 213 -10.17 13.95 -14.45
N HIS A 214 -11.25 14.56 -14.00
CA HIS A 214 -11.26 15.96 -13.54
C HIS A 214 -10.33 16.19 -12.34
N ILE A 215 -9.98 15.13 -11.62
CA ILE A 215 -9.04 15.21 -10.50
C ILE A 215 -7.57 15.35 -10.93
N PHE A 216 -7.25 15.16 -12.21
CA PHE A 216 -5.87 15.11 -12.72
C PHE A 216 -5.03 16.30 -12.27
N GLU A 217 -5.51 17.53 -12.46
CA GLU A 217 -4.73 18.74 -12.12
C GLU A 217 -4.42 18.81 -10.62
N LYS A 218 -5.35 18.34 -9.79
CA LYS A 218 -5.11 18.25 -8.35
C LYS A 218 -4.03 17.24 -8.00
N ILE A 219 -4.01 16.08 -8.67
CA ILE A 219 -2.94 15.09 -8.51
C ILE A 219 -1.60 15.64 -9.00
N TRP A 220 -1.61 16.37 -10.13
CA TRP A 220 -0.40 16.99 -10.68
C TRP A 220 0.27 17.91 -9.65
N THR A 221 -0.49 18.74 -8.93
CA THR A 221 0.07 19.59 -7.86
C THR A 221 0.73 18.80 -6.75
N MET A 222 0.30 17.56 -6.48
CA MET A 222 0.94 16.68 -5.51
C MET A 222 2.28 16.15 -6.01
N LEU A 223 2.43 15.88 -7.32
CA LEU A 223 3.68 15.37 -7.90
C LEU A 223 4.83 16.38 -7.82
N ILE A 224 4.52 17.68 -7.80
CA ILE A 224 5.51 18.76 -7.71
C ILE A 224 5.71 19.30 -6.28
N SER A 225 5.16 18.61 -5.28
CA SER A 225 5.31 18.97 -3.87
C SER A 225 6.77 18.88 -3.41
N VAL A 226 7.19 19.78 -2.53
CA VAL A 226 8.51 19.70 -1.84
C VAL A 226 8.59 18.48 -0.92
N TYR A 227 7.47 17.94 -0.48
CA TYR A 227 7.37 16.78 0.42
C TYR A 227 7.30 15.48 -0.38
N ALA A 228 8.26 14.60 -0.20
CA ALA A 228 8.36 13.33 -0.90
C ALA A 228 7.16 12.39 -0.63
N ASP A 229 6.60 12.40 0.56
CA ASP A 229 5.41 11.63 0.94
C ASP A 229 4.15 12.09 0.19
N VAL A 230 4.01 13.40 -0.04
CA VAL A 230 2.94 13.96 -0.89
C VAL A 230 3.14 13.54 -2.34
N ARG A 231 4.39 13.59 -2.87
CA ARG A 231 4.68 13.10 -4.23
C ARG A 231 4.35 11.62 -4.38
N VAL A 232 4.72 10.78 -3.40
CA VAL A 232 4.37 9.34 -3.41
C VAL A 232 2.85 9.14 -3.42
N THR A 233 2.10 9.92 -2.65
CA THR A 233 0.63 9.87 -2.63
C THR A 233 0.04 10.27 -3.99
N GLY A 234 0.56 11.33 -4.60
CA GLY A 234 0.21 11.74 -5.96
C GLY A 234 0.50 10.66 -7.02
N ILE A 235 1.65 10.01 -6.93
CA ILE A 235 2.03 8.88 -7.79
C ILE A 235 1.02 7.72 -7.67
N GLN A 236 0.56 7.41 -6.46
CA GLN A 236 -0.47 6.38 -6.28
C GLN A 236 -1.80 6.77 -6.89
N ALA A 237 -2.21 8.02 -6.71
CA ALA A 237 -3.42 8.54 -7.31
C ALA A 237 -3.33 8.53 -8.85
N MET A 238 -2.20 8.92 -9.47
CA MET A 238 -1.98 8.77 -10.91
C MET A 238 -2.08 7.30 -11.36
N GLY A 239 -1.47 6.38 -10.63
CA GLY A 239 -1.57 4.95 -10.90
C GLY A 239 -2.97 4.36 -10.71
N ASN A 240 -3.82 4.98 -9.89
CA ASN A 240 -5.23 4.61 -9.73
C ASN A 240 -6.09 5.21 -10.85
N LEU A 241 -5.80 6.45 -11.30
CA LEU A 241 -6.48 7.10 -12.42
C LEU A 241 -6.23 6.33 -13.73
N GLY A 242 -5.01 5.89 -13.97
CA GLY A 242 -4.64 4.92 -15.00
C GLY A 242 -4.75 5.39 -16.45
N THR A 243 -4.98 6.68 -16.72
CA THR A 243 -5.05 7.25 -18.06
C THR A 243 -3.66 7.34 -18.72
N SER A 244 -3.60 7.52 -20.05
CA SER A 244 -2.34 7.74 -20.77
C SER A 244 -1.59 8.96 -20.23
N ARG A 245 -2.31 10.06 -19.98
CA ARG A 245 -1.74 11.29 -19.41
C ARG A 245 -1.17 11.05 -18.01
N ALA A 246 -1.85 10.26 -17.17
CA ALA A 246 -1.35 9.88 -15.86
C ALA A 246 -0.08 9.01 -15.96
N ARG A 247 -0.04 8.07 -16.90
CA ARG A 247 1.16 7.25 -17.17
C ARG A 247 2.34 8.12 -17.59
N ASP A 248 2.14 9.08 -18.49
CA ASP A 248 3.21 9.97 -18.97
C ASP A 248 3.75 10.84 -17.82
N SER A 249 2.87 11.30 -16.91
CA SER A 249 3.30 11.97 -15.68
C SER A 249 4.15 11.08 -14.77
N LEU A 250 3.81 9.78 -14.66
CA LEU A 250 4.58 8.82 -13.86
C LEU A 250 5.97 8.54 -14.45
N LEU A 251 6.14 8.61 -15.78
CA LEU A 251 7.46 8.46 -16.42
C LEU A 251 8.42 9.54 -15.94
N ASN A 252 7.98 10.79 -15.83
CA ASN A 252 8.82 11.89 -15.32
C ASN A 252 9.25 11.66 -13.86
N MET A 253 8.43 10.97 -13.05
CA MET A 253 8.75 10.68 -11.64
C MET A 253 9.80 9.57 -11.47
N LEU A 254 10.22 8.89 -12.54
CA LEU A 254 11.35 7.95 -12.49
C LEU A 254 12.71 8.63 -12.27
N ASP A 255 12.80 9.94 -12.52
CA ASP A 255 14.00 10.75 -12.36
C ASP A 255 13.95 11.64 -11.10
N ASP A 256 12.99 11.42 -10.19
CA ASP A 256 12.89 12.15 -8.93
C ASP A 256 14.17 12.02 -8.08
N ASP A 257 14.51 13.05 -7.33
CA ASP A 257 15.68 13.08 -6.45
C ASP A 257 15.60 12.04 -5.30
N VAL A 258 14.39 11.71 -4.85
CA VAL A 258 14.15 10.78 -3.75
C VAL A 258 13.93 9.35 -4.26
N PRO A 259 14.73 8.38 -3.82
CA PRO A 259 14.65 7.00 -4.30
C PRO A 259 13.29 6.32 -4.09
N GLU A 260 12.65 6.58 -2.95
CA GLU A 260 11.31 6.05 -2.65
C GLU A 260 10.27 6.55 -3.66
N VAL A 261 10.39 7.81 -4.11
CA VAL A 261 9.51 8.40 -5.13
C VAL A 261 9.72 7.71 -6.47
N ARG A 262 10.99 7.54 -6.91
CA ARG A 262 11.29 6.79 -8.15
C ARG A 262 10.74 5.37 -8.13
N LEU A 263 10.92 4.65 -7.01
CA LEU A 263 10.43 3.27 -6.86
C LEU A 263 8.90 3.20 -6.81
N ALA A 264 8.23 4.18 -6.20
CA ALA A 264 6.77 4.28 -6.22
C ALA A 264 6.27 4.51 -7.66
N ALA A 265 6.92 5.38 -8.45
CA ALA A 265 6.61 5.58 -9.86
C ALA A 265 6.80 4.29 -10.66
N ALA A 266 7.91 3.57 -10.44
CA ALA A 266 8.18 2.28 -11.06
C ALA A 266 7.11 1.23 -10.72
N GLU A 267 6.62 1.19 -9.48
CA GLU A 267 5.50 0.33 -9.06
C GLU A 267 4.23 0.66 -9.84
N GLN A 268 3.82 1.94 -9.89
CA GLN A 268 2.57 2.32 -10.53
C GLN A 268 2.62 2.16 -12.06
N LEU A 269 3.75 2.46 -12.70
CA LEU A 269 3.97 2.16 -14.12
C LEU A 269 3.84 0.65 -14.38
N GLY A 270 4.49 -0.19 -13.55
CA GLY A 270 4.36 -1.64 -13.64
C GLY A 270 2.91 -2.13 -13.49
N LYS A 271 2.12 -1.51 -12.62
CA LYS A 271 0.68 -1.78 -12.44
C LYS A 271 -0.11 -1.46 -13.72
N LEU A 272 0.27 -0.39 -14.43
CA LEU A 272 -0.31 0.00 -15.72
C LEU A 272 0.24 -0.82 -16.91
N GLY A 273 1.11 -1.79 -16.66
CA GLY A 273 1.71 -2.64 -17.70
C GLY A 273 2.98 -2.07 -18.33
N ASP A 274 3.37 -0.85 -17.95
CA ASP A 274 4.59 -0.19 -18.43
C ASP A 274 5.81 -0.65 -17.59
N LYS A 275 6.88 -1.02 -18.27
CA LYS A 275 8.09 -1.57 -17.62
C LYS A 275 9.26 -0.60 -17.58
N SER A 276 9.05 0.66 -17.93
CA SER A 276 10.08 1.70 -17.96
C SER A 276 10.78 1.86 -16.62
N GLY A 277 10.09 1.64 -15.49
CA GLY A 277 10.68 1.67 -14.14
C GLY A 277 11.65 0.51 -13.82
N GLN A 278 11.87 -0.46 -14.74
CA GLN A 278 12.72 -1.61 -14.49
C GLN A 278 14.16 -1.23 -14.10
N ASN A 279 14.73 -0.20 -14.75
CA ASN A 279 16.09 0.22 -14.47
C ASN A 279 16.23 0.83 -13.08
N VAL A 280 15.24 1.56 -12.59
CA VAL A 280 15.23 2.09 -11.21
C VAL A 280 15.38 0.94 -10.20
N VAL A 281 14.63 -0.15 -10.38
CA VAL A 281 14.75 -1.34 -9.54
C VAL A 281 16.13 -2.00 -9.65
N LEU A 282 16.65 -2.15 -10.86
CA LEU A 282 17.97 -2.77 -11.10
C LEU A 282 19.10 -1.96 -10.46
N ASP A 283 19.00 -0.65 -10.44
CA ASP A 283 20.01 0.25 -9.89
C ASP A 283 20.13 0.11 -8.37
N VAL A 284 19.05 -0.21 -7.64
CA VAL A 284 19.13 -0.49 -6.20
C VAL A 284 20.14 -1.59 -5.89
N PHE A 285 20.18 -2.65 -6.72
CA PHE A 285 21.07 -3.78 -6.52
C PHE A 285 22.47 -3.56 -7.16
N ARG A 286 22.52 -2.96 -8.35
CA ARG A 286 23.77 -2.76 -9.08
C ARG A 286 24.69 -1.74 -8.45
N LYS A 287 24.12 -0.64 -7.97
CA LYS A 287 24.87 0.48 -7.38
C LYS A 287 25.04 0.34 -5.88
N ASN A 288 24.63 -0.81 -5.29
CA ASN A 288 24.60 -1.00 -3.84
C ASN A 288 24.01 0.22 -3.10
N PHE A 289 22.92 0.71 -3.65
CA PHE A 289 22.35 2.03 -3.34
C PHE A 289 22.04 2.22 -1.86
N THR A 290 21.77 1.14 -1.12
CA THR A 290 21.44 1.18 0.31
C THR A 290 22.69 1.13 1.21
N ALA A 291 23.90 1.10 0.65
CA ALA A 291 25.13 1.11 1.42
C ALA A 291 25.27 2.42 2.21
N GLY A 292 25.58 2.32 3.50
CA GLY A 292 25.72 3.50 4.38
C GLY A 292 24.42 4.12 4.88
N MET A 293 23.25 3.67 4.41
CA MET A 293 21.96 4.14 4.93
C MET A 293 21.65 3.55 6.31
N SER A 294 20.81 4.27 7.08
CA SER A 294 20.23 3.72 8.31
C SER A 294 19.40 2.46 8.03
N ILE A 295 19.19 1.63 9.07
CA ILE A 295 18.39 0.39 8.95
C ILE A 295 16.98 0.72 8.44
N GLU A 296 16.38 1.78 8.95
CA GLU A 296 15.02 2.21 8.60
C GLU A 296 14.94 2.71 7.15
N ALA A 297 15.93 3.49 6.70
CA ALA A 297 15.97 3.96 5.31
C ALA A 297 16.16 2.79 4.33
N ARG A 298 17.05 1.85 4.67
CA ARG A 298 17.26 0.63 3.88
C ARG A 298 15.98 -0.22 3.83
N GLU A 299 15.30 -0.41 4.97
CA GLU A 299 14.05 -1.15 5.03
C GLU A 299 12.99 -0.53 4.09
N ARG A 300 12.86 0.81 4.08
CA ARG A 300 11.92 1.49 3.18
C ARG A 300 12.24 1.24 1.72
N ILE A 301 13.49 1.44 1.32
CA ILE A 301 13.94 1.18 -0.06
C ILE A 301 13.68 -0.27 -0.47
N ASP A 302 14.02 -1.25 0.39
CA ASP A 302 13.81 -2.67 0.11
C ASP A 302 12.31 -3.01 -0.03
N VAL A 303 11.44 -2.40 0.77
CA VAL A 303 9.97 -2.55 0.66
C VAL A 303 9.47 -2.01 -0.67
N PHE A 304 9.80 -0.75 -1.03
CA PHE A 304 9.41 -0.16 -2.31
C PHE A 304 9.95 -0.95 -3.50
N THR A 305 11.19 -1.43 -3.39
CA THR A 305 11.82 -2.28 -4.41
C THR A 305 11.04 -3.57 -4.61
N ALA A 306 10.66 -4.25 -3.53
CA ALA A 306 9.86 -5.47 -3.61
C ALA A 306 8.49 -5.21 -4.25
N LEU A 307 7.82 -4.10 -3.90
CA LEU A 307 6.52 -3.72 -4.47
C LEU A 307 6.64 -3.43 -5.97
N ALA A 308 7.66 -2.69 -6.40
CA ALA A 308 7.94 -2.41 -7.81
C ALA A 308 8.23 -3.71 -8.59
N ILE A 309 9.03 -4.63 -8.04
CA ILE A 309 9.26 -5.95 -8.65
C ILE A 309 7.95 -6.68 -8.89
N GLY A 310 7.03 -6.65 -7.90
CA GLY A 310 5.73 -7.33 -7.97
C GLY A 310 4.83 -6.83 -9.10
N GLN A 311 4.97 -5.58 -9.53
CA GLN A 311 4.18 -4.99 -10.62
C GLN A 311 4.90 -5.10 -11.97
N ILE A 312 6.22 -4.93 -12.02
CA ILE A 312 7.02 -5.00 -13.26
C ILE A 312 7.15 -6.44 -13.75
N CYS A 313 7.47 -7.37 -12.88
CA CYS A 313 7.51 -8.83 -13.07
C CYS A 313 8.34 -9.35 -14.26
N THR A 314 9.36 -8.62 -14.74
CA THR A 314 10.30 -9.14 -15.74
C THR A 314 11.28 -10.12 -15.08
N ASP A 315 11.87 -11.04 -15.87
CA ASP A 315 12.86 -11.98 -15.34
C ASP A 315 14.10 -11.26 -14.78
N ARG A 316 14.44 -10.11 -15.36
CA ARG A 316 15.58 -9.27 -14.92
C ARG A 316 15.44 -8.75 -13.49
N VAL A 317 14.23 -8.41 -13.03
CA VAL A 317 13.99 -7.92 -11.67
C VAL A 317 13.55 -9.03 -10.71
N ARG A 318 12.81 -10.05 -11.20
CA ARG A 318 12.35 -11.17 -10.36
C ARG A 318 13.47 -11.98 -9.71
N LYS A 319 14.64 -12.06 -10.35
CA LYS A 319 15.81 -12.78 -9.81
C LYS A 319 16.25 -12.28 -8.42
N PHE A 320 15.85 -11.09 -7.99
CA PHE A 320 16.18 -10.54 -6.67
C PHE A 320 15.15 -10.91 -5.58
N LEU A 321 14.01 -11.50 -5.94
CA LEU A 321 13.00 -11.92 -4.95
C LEU A 321 13.52 -12.91 -3.90
N PRO A 322 14.36 -13.93 -4.22
CA PRO A 322 14.91 -14.82 -3.21
C PRO A 322 15.73 -14.10 -2.13
N GLN A 323 16.49 -13.07 -2.50
CA GLN A 323 17.23 -12.24 -1.55
C GLN A 323 16.28 -11.45 -0.64
N LEU A 324 15.23 -10.83 -1.19
CA LEU A 324 14.25 -10.05 -0.43
C LEU A 324 13.38 -10.93 0.48
N LEU A 325 13.05 -12.16 0.08
CA LEU A 325 12.34 -13.14 0.94
C LEU A 325 13.16 -13.58 2.16
N ARG A 326 14.50 -13.47 2.11
CA ARG A 326 15.43 -13.78 3.21
C ARG A 326 15.87 -12.53 3.97
N ASN A 327 15.31 -11.35 3.68
CA ASN A 327 15.67 -10.10 4.35
C ASN A 327 15.44 -10.21 5.88
N ARG A 328 16.24 -9.48 6.67
CA ARG A 328 16.08 -9.44 8.14
C ARG A 328 14.74 -8.82 8.55
N SER A 329 14.26 -7.81 7.81
CA SER A 329 12.98 -7.16 8.10
C SER A 329 11.80 -8.05 7.68
N LYS A 330 10.86 -8.27 8.60
CA LYS A 330 9.59 -8.95 8.33
C LYS A 330 8.73 -8.19 7.31
N ARG A 331 8.80 -6.84 7.29
CA ARG A 331 8.09 -6.00 6.33
C ARG A 331 8.58 -6.23 4.90
N VAL A 332 9.91 -6.26 4.72
CA VAL A 332 10.51 -6.55 3.42
C VAL A 332 10.13 -7.95 2.95
N ARG A 333 10.20 -8.96 3.85
CA ARG A 333 9.80 -10.34 3.50
C ARG A 333 8.34 -10.42 3.06
N LEU A 334 7.41 -9.73 3.73
CA LEU A 334 6.00 -9.68 3.35
C LEU A 334 5.78 -8.96 2.01
N ALA A 335 6.47 -7.85 1.76
CA ALA A 335 6.44 -7.16 0.47
C ALA A 335 6.96 -8.06 -0.67
N ALA A 336 8.06 -8.80 -0.42
CA ALA A 336 8.60 -9.78 -1.37
C ALA A 336 7.63 -10.94 -1.61
N ALA A 337 6.97 -11.47 -0.56
CA ALA A 337 5.95 -12.51 -0.69
C ALA A 337 4.75 -12.02 -1.52
N LYS A 338 4.29 -10.77 -1.33
CA LYS A 338 3.29 -10.12 -2.18
C LYS A 338 3.74 -10.11 -3.65
N ALA A 339 4.97 -9.68 -3.90
CA ALA A 339 5.55 -9.60 -5.25
C ALA A 339 5.61 -10.97 -5.94
N VAL A 340 5.97 -12.04 -5.24
CA VAL A 340 5.98 -13.41 -5.78
C VAL A 340 4.59 -13.77 -6.33
N PHE A 341 3.52 -13.57 -5.54
CA PHE A 341 2.17 -13.93 -5.97
C PHE A 341 1.62 -13.00 -7.05
N GLN A 342 1.95 -11.70 -7.03
CA GLN A 342 1.59 -10.78 -8.11
C GLN A 342 2.21 -11.22 -9.43
N CYS A 343 3.48 -11.59 -9.45
CA CYS A 343 4.15 -12.09 -10.64
C CYS A 343 3.55 -13.40 -11.17
N ILE A 344 3.12 -14.30 -10.29
CA ILE A 344 2.43 -15.54 -10.70
C ILE A 344 1.08 -15.22 -11.34
N ASN A 345 0.31 -14.33 -10.74
CA ASN A 345 -1.01 -13.96 -11.23
C ASN A 345 -0.91 -13.27 -12.60
N GLN A 346 0.06 -12.38 -12.82
CA GLN A 346 0.29 -11.76 -14.13
C GLN A 346 0.65 -12.79 -15.21
N LYS A 347 1.47 -13.80 -14.90
CA LYS A 347 1.81 -14.88 -15.85
C LYS A 347 0.60 -15.73 -16.22
N ARG A 348 -0.28 -16.03 -15.28
CA ARG A 348 -1.52 -16.77 -15.52
C ARG A 348 -2.44 -16.01 -16.46
N LEU A 349 -2.68 -14.73 -16.21
CA LEU A 349 -3.52 -13.89 -17.06
C LEU A 349 -2.99 -13.85 -18.50
N ARG A 350 -1.69 -13.65 -18.71
CA ARG A 350 -1.09 -13.65 -20.06
C ARG A 350 -1.30 -14.96 -20.79
N ARG A 351 -1.17 -16.12 -20.12
CA ARG A 351 -1.42 -17.44 -20.73
C ARG A 351 -2.87 -17.60 -21.16
N THR A 352 -3.82 -17.17 -20.33
CA THR A 352 -5.25 -17.27 -20.65
C THR A 352 -5.61 -16.46 -21.92
N TYR A 353 -5.04 -15.27 -22.08
CA TYR A 353 -5.29 -14.42 -23.25
C TYR A 353 -4.53 -14.88 -24.51
N SER A 354 -3.40 -15.59 -24.39
CA SER A 354 -2.66 -16.12 -25.56
C SER A 354 -3.28 -17.40 -26.16
N TYR A 355 -4.24 -18.05 -25.48
CA TYR A 355 -5.00 -19.20 -25.99
C TYR A 355 -6.38 -18.81 -26.54
N ALA A 356 -6.80 -17.56 -26.40
CA ALA A 356 -8.11 -17.05 -26.85
C ALA A 356 -8.02 -16.20 -28.14
N GLY A 357 -6.86 -16.05 -28.73
CA GLY A 357 -6.57 -15.45 -30.03
C GLY A 357 -5.80 -16.41 -30.92
#